data_d1b18074c928814d5950b0bee5e61296
#
_entry.id   d1b18074c928814d5950b0bee5e61296
#
_cell.length_a   1.000
_cell.length_b   1.000
_cell.length_c   1.000
_cell.angle_alpha   90.00
_cell.angle_beta   90.00
_cell.angle_gamma   90.00
#
_symmetry.space_group_name_H-M   'P 1'
#
loop_
_entity.id
_entity.type
_entity.pdbx_description
1 polymer ?
#
loop_
_entity_poly.entity_id
_entity_poly.type
_entity_poly.pdbx_seq_one_letter_code
_entity_poly.pdbx_strand_id
1 'polypeptide(L)'
;KDLFKKTVDTGIQHGTVTILLDGEGYEVTTYRLDGEYEDSRHPKEVTFTSLLSEDLKRRDFTVNAMAYNEKDGLVDLFGGQKDMEEKVIRCVGDPLERFTEDALRILRAVRFAAQLGFSIEERTREAIGILAGNLEHISAERIQAELVKLAVSPHPEEFYTACETGITRVILPEFDEAMETPQNNPHHCYTVGRHMIESMRQIEPDKVLRLTMLFHDIGKPVVRSTGEDGVDHFFGHADVSAQMACDILKRLKFDNETLNTVEKLITYHDFRPHPNERSVRRFLNKVGKDLFPRVM
;
A
#
# COMPACT_ATOMS: atom_id res chain seq x y z
N LYS A 1 -28.62 5.73 18.15
CA LYS A 1 -28.86 4.28 18.26
C LYS A 1 -30.36 3.95 18.36
N ASP A 2 -31.09 4.67 19.13
CA ASP A 2 -32.52 4.38 19.41
C ASP A 2 -33.45 4.45 18.18
N LEU A 3 -32.99 5.09 17.12
CA LEU A 3 -33.72 5.21 15.85
C LEU A 3 -33.56 4.00 14.90
N PHE A 4 -32.57 3.13 15.14
CA PHE A 4 -32.25 2.03 14.24
C PHE A 4 -32.17 0.68 14.99
N LYS A 5 -32.72 -0.38 14.36
CA LYS A 5 -32.79 -1.72 14.98
C LYS A 5 -31.43 -2.41 15.18
N LYS A 6 -30.46 -2.13 14.30
CA LYS A 6 -29.11 -2.72 14.37
C LYS A 6 -28.07 -1.63 14.19
N THR A 7 -27.23 -1.45 15.21
CA THR A 7 -26.08 -0.54 15.18
C THR A 7 -24.86 -1.25 15.76
N VAL A 8 -23.66 -0.92 15.22
CA VAL A 8 -22.37 -1.42 15.70
C VAL A 8 -21.53 -0.21 16.15
N ASP A 9 -20.92 -0.32 17.30
CA ASP A 9 -20.06 0.72 17.88
C ASP A 9 -18.66 0.62 17.26
N THR A 10 -18.50 1.16 16.06
CA THR A 10 -17.24 1.10 15.31
C THR A 10 -16.23 2.16 15.74
N GLY A 11 -16.64 3.18 16.46
CA GLY A 11 -15.77 4.28 16.90
C GLY A 11 -16.51 5.29 17.79
N ILE A 12 -17.26 4.83 18.78
CA ILE A 12 -18.12 5.68 19.61
C ILE A 12 -17.33 6.78 20.34
N GLN A 13 -16.07 6.49 20.71
CA GLN A 13 -15.16 7.46 21.33
C GLN A 13 -14.84 8.63 20.40
N HIS A 14 -14.94 8.42 19.08
CA HIS A 14 -14.72 9.42 18.04
C HIS A 14 -16.01 9.88 17.38
N GLY A 15 -17.16 9.55 17.98
CA GLY A 15 -18.48 9.95 17.50
C GLY A 15 -18.98 9.17 16.28
N THR A 16 -18.42 7.97 15.98
CA THR A 16 -18.82 7.14 14.84
C THR A 16 -19.61 5.92 15.27
N VAL A 17 -20.72 5.68 14.60
CA VAL A 17 -21.58 4.49 14.75
C VAL A 17 -21.91 3.94 13.37
N THR A 18 -21.81 2.63 13.17
CA THR A 18 -22.28 1.99 11.94
C THR A 18 -23.71 1.53 12.09
N ILE A 19 -24.57 1.96 11.19
CA ILE A 19 -25.97 1.53 11.08
C ILE A 19 -26.03 0.41 10.04
N LEU A 20 -26.68 -0.71 10.39
CA LEU A 20 -26.89 -1.84 9.48
C LEU A 20 -28.30 -1.76 8.90
N LEU A 21 -28.41 -1.49 7.59
CA LEU A 21 -29.65 -1.48 6.82
C LEU A 21 -29.55 -2.46 5.66
N ASP A 22 -30.49 -3.39 5.59
CA ASP A 22 -30.59 -4.39 4.49
C ASP A 22 -29.30 -5.18 4.21
N GLY A 23 -28.49 -5.39 5.24
CA GLY A 23 -27.21 -6.09 5.15
C GLY A 23 -25.99 -5.19 4.83
N GLU A 24 -26.21 -3.92 4.56
CA GLU A 24 -25.17 -2.93 4.32
C GLU A 24 -24.88 -2.09 5.56
N GLY A 25 -23.63 -1.69 5.75
CA GLY A 25 -23.15 -0.87 6.85
C GLY A 25 -23.00 0.60 6.43
N TYR A 26 -23.69 1.49 7.11
CA TYR A 26 -23.59 2.94 6.90
C TYR A 26 -22.94 3.59 8.13
N GLU A 27 -21.76 4.19 7.93
CA GLU A 27 -21.08 4.94 8.99
C GLU A 27 -21.71 6.31 9.17
N VAL A 28 -22.13 6.60 10.40
CA VAL A 28 -22.64 7.91 10.80
C VAL A 28 -21.67 8.50 11.81
N THR A 29 -21.09 9.64 11.46
CA THR A 29 -20.08 10.33 12.27
C THR A 29 -20.56 11.74 12.59
N THR A 30 -20.40 12.14 13.87
CA THR A 30 -20.59 13.53 14.29
C THR A 30 -19.43 14.38 13.79
N TYR A 31 -19.70 15.58 13.27
CA TYR A 31 -18.65 16.53 12.89
C TYR A 31 -17.77 16.85 14.09
N ARG A 32 -16.46 16.91 13.86
CA ARG A 32 -15.50 17.11 14.93
C ARG A 32 -14.33 18.00 14.52
N LEU A 33 -13.75 18.60 15.54
CA LEU A 33 -12.44 19.22 15.52
C LEU A 33 -11.47 18.21 16.14
N ASP A 34 -10.36 17.97 15.49
CA ASP A 34 -9.27 17.23 16.09
C ASP A 34 -8.36 18.24 16.82
N GLY A 35 -8.06 18.00 18.12
CA GLY A 35 -7.12 18.80 18.90
C GLY A 35 -5.66 18.58 18.48
N GLU A 36 -4.72 19.05 19.29
CA GLU A 36 -3.29 18.77 19.07
C GLU A 36 -3.02 17.26 19.05
N TYR A 37 -2.19 16.82 18.13
CA TYR A 37 -1.78 15.43 18.01
C TYR A 37 -0.54 15.15 18.88
N GLU A 38 -0.56 14.08 19.69
CA GLU A 38 0.55 13.72 20.58
C GLU A 38 1.55 12.76 19.94
N ASP A 39 1.08 11.87 19.07
CA ASP A 39 1.83 10.72 18.56
C ASP A 39 1.73 10.55 17.04
N SER A 40 1.54 11.63 16.30
CA SER A 40 1.31 11.62 14.85
C SER A 40 0.11 10.75 14.42
N ARG A 41 -0.87 10.53 15.33
CA ARG A 41 -2.05 9.70 15.08
C ARG A 41 -3.32 10.15 15.81
N HIS A 42 -3.20 10.36 17.12
CA HIS A 42 -4.38 10.61 17.96
C HIS A 42 -4.42 12.06 18.38
N PRO A 43 -5.52 12.78 18.11
CA PRO A 43 -5.72 14.05 18.76
C PRO A 43 -5.89 13.81 20.25
N LYS A 44 -5.24 14.64 21.09
CA LYS A 44 -5.38 14.63 22.57
C LYS A 44 -6.83 14.70 23.00
N GLU A 45 -7.60 15.51 22.29
CA GLU A 45 -9.02 15.73 22.54
C GLU A 45 -9.78 15.81 21.22
N VAL A 46 -10.96 15.25 21.20
CA VAL A 46 -11.92 15.38 20.11
C VAL A 46 -13.05 16.26 20.59
N THR A 47 -13.22 17.40 19.97
CA THR A 47 -14.34 18.31 20.24
C THR A 47 -15.38 18.20 19.13
N PHE A 48 -16.63 17.91 19.47
CA PHE A 48 -17.70 17.88 18.48
C PHE A 48 -18.11 19.29 18.08
N THR A 49 -18.42 19.48 16.79
CA THR A 49 -18.85 20.75 16.21
C THR A 49 -20.10 20.58 15.39
N SER A 50 -20.87 21.64 15.21
CA SER A 50 -21.97 21.68 14.24
C SER A 50 -21.53 22.23 12.86
N LEU A 51 -20.26 22.64 12.72
CA LEU A 51 -19.75 23.26 11.52
C LEU A 51 -19.14 22.20 10.58
N LEU A 52 -19.81 21.97 9.45
CA LEU A 52 -19.31 21.08 8.40
C LEU A 52 -17.93 21.52 7.88
N SER A 53 -17.70 22.83 7.77
CA SER A 53 -16.43 23.40 7.29
C SER A 53 -15.22 22.91 8.11
N GLU A 54 -15.37 22.81 9.42
CA GLU A 54 -14.30 22.36 10.31
C GLU A 54 -14.05 20.86 10.16
N ASP A 55 -15.10 20.06 9.99
CA ASP A 55 -14.94 18.61 9.74
C ASP A 55 -14.27 18.34 8.38
N LEU A 56 -14.60 19.11 7.34
CA LEU A 56 -13.96 18.97 6.03
C LEU A 56 -12.50 19.44 6.05
N LYS A 57 -12.20 20.50 6.82
CA LYS A 57 -10.83 21.07 6.92
C LYS A 57 -9.80 20.10 7.51
N ARG A 58 -10.19 19.21 8.44
CA ARG A 58 -9.29 18.23 9.07
C ARG A 58 -9.01 17.00 8.19
N ARG A 59 -9.68 16.86 7.04
CA ARG A 59 -9.52 15.70 6.15
C ARG A 59 -8.17 15.73 5.43
N ASP A 60 -7.80 14.58 4.87
CA ASP A 60 -6.51 14.37 4.21
C ASP A 60 -6.41 15.11 2.86
N PHE A 61 -7.30 14.79 1.92
CA PHE A 61 -7.23 15.29 0.54
C PHE A 61 -8.51 15.97 0.12
N THR A 62 -8.40 16.93 -0.80
CA THR A 62 -9.52 17.72 -1.33
C THR A 62 -10.62 16.84 -1.92
N VAL A 63 -10.26 15.79 -2.66
CA VAL A 63 -11.18 14.81 -3.24
C VAL A 63 -11.99 14.03 -2.19
N ASN A 64 -11.52 13.98 -0.95
CA ASN A 64 -12.21 13.37 0.20
C ASN A 64 -12.86 14.41 1.13
N ALA A 65 -12.73 15.72 0.83
CA ALA A 65 -13.20 16.82 1.66
C ALA A 65 -14.43 17.51 1.07
N MET A 66 -15.31 16.73 0.50
CA MET A 66 -16.61 17.17 -0.03
C MET A 66 -17.74 16.52 0.75
N ALA A 67 -18.90 17.17 0.78
CA ALA A 67 -20.11 16.65 1.38
C ALA A 67 -21.33 16.94 0.48
N TYR A 68 -22.35 16.09 0.56
CA TYR A 68 -23.58 16.25 -0.19
C TYR A 68 -24.79 16.05 0.74
N ASN A 69 -25.79 16.88 0.55
CA ASN A 69 -27.13 16.63 1.04
C ASN A 69 -28.17 17.17 0.03
N GLU A 70 -29.40 16.70 0.12
CA GLU A 70 -30.45 17.06 -0.83
C GLU A 70 -30.85 18.56 -0.80
N LYS A 71 -30.68 19.21 0.36
CA LYS A 71 -31.11 20.62 0.55
C LYS A 71 -30.09 21.60 -0.03
N ASP A 72 -28.80 21.37 0.28
CA ASP A 72 -27.72 22.31 -0.06
C ASP A 72 -26.91 21.86 -1.29
N GLY A 73 -27.19 20.64 -1.78
CA GLY A 73 -26.43 20.03 -2.87
C GLY A 73 -25.03 19.63 -2.45
N LEU A 74 -24.10 19.70 -3.38
CA LEU A 74 -22.69 19.40 -3.14
C LEU A 74 -21.97 20.60 -2.51
N VAL A 75 -21.38 20.39 -1.35
CA VAL A 75 -20.54 21.36 -0.64
C VAL A 75 -19.09 21.00 -0.88
N ASP A 76 -18.36 21.82 -1.61
CA ASP A 76 -16.95 21.70 -1.92
C ASP A 76 -16.24 23.00 -1.53
N LEU A 77 -15.60 23.00 -0.37
CA LEU A 77 -14.92 24.17 0.18
C LEU A 77 -13.43 24.25 -0.19
N PHE A 78 -12.87 23.16 -0.70
CA PHE A 78 -11.43 23.01 -0.91
C PHE A 78 -11.06 22.69 -2.37
N GLY A 79 -12.04 22.72 -3.30
CA GLY A 79 -11.80 22.49 -4.71
C GLY A 79 -11.65 21.02 -5.10
N GLY A 80 -12.26 20.11 -4.35
CA GLY A 80 -12.19 18.67 -4.60
C GLY A 80 -12.77 18.26 -5.96
N GLN A 81 -13.85 18.93 -6.46
CA GLN A 81 -14.40 18.68 -7.80
C GLN A 81 -13.36 18.98 -8.88
N LYS A 82 -12.70 20.12 -8.76
CA LYS A 82 -11.65 20.53 -9.70
C LYS A 82 -10.50 19.53 -9.69
N ASP A 83 -10.03 19.14 -8.52
CA ASP A 83 -8.93 18.17 -8.40
C ASP A 83 -9.34 16.78 -8.93
N MET A 84 -10.62 16.38 -8.81
CA MET A 84 -11.14 15.17 -9.45
C MET A 84 -11.16 15.27 -10.98
N GLU A 85 -11.56 16.41 -11.54
CA GLU A 85 -11.55 16.66 -12.99
C GLU A 85 -10.13 16.68 -13.56
N GLU A 86 -9.20 17.31 -12.82
CA GLU A 86 -7.77 17.40 -13.16
C GLU A 86 -6.98 16.13 -12.83
N LYS A 87 -7.62 15.16 -12.15
CA LYS A 87 -7.00 13.92 -11.67
C LYS A 87 -5.78 14.17 -10.78
N VAL A 88 -5.96 14.95 -9.73
CA VAL A 88 -4.90 15.36 -8.81
C VAL A 88 -5.25 14.96 -7.37
N ILE A 89 -4.29 14.41 -6.65
CA ILE A 89 -4.32 14.21 -5.19
C ILE A 89 -3.62 15.40 -4.54
N ARG A 90 -4.39 16.23 -3.87
CA ARG A 90 -3.94 17.44 -3.17
C ARG A 90 -4.37 17.39 -1.71
N CYS A 91 -3.47 17.73 -0.79
CA CYS A 91 -3.82 17.91 0.62
C CYS A 91 -4.81 19.05 0.84
N VAL A 92 -5.66 18.91 1.85
CA VAL A 92 -6.49 20.02 2.35
C VAL A 92 -5.58 20.95 3.17
N GLY A 93 -5.45 22.20 2.76
CA GLY A 93 -4.61 23.18 3.44
C GLY A 93 -3.12 22.97 3.21
N ASP A 94 -2.33 23.05 4.28
CA ASP A 94 -0.87 22.89 4.20
C ASP A 94 -0.48 21.40 4.32
N PRO A 95 0.21 20.82 3.32
CA PRO A 95 0.60 19.41 3.35
C PRO A 95 1.55 19.06 4.51
N LEU A 96 2.45 19.99 4.91
CA LEU A 96 3.36 19.73 6.02
C LEU A 96 2.61 19.61 7.34
N GLU A 97 1.61 20.46 7.58
CA GLU A 97 0.74 20.35 8.75
C GLU A 97 -0.04 19.03 8.72
N ARG A 98 -0.68 18.71 7.58
CA ARG A 98 -1.50 17.49 7.44
C ARG A 98 -0.72 16.20 7.67
N PHE A 99 0.52 16.12 7.19
CA PHE A 99 1.37 14.94 7.36
C PHE A 99 2.02 14.88 8.74
N THR A 100 2.22 16.00 9.41
CA THR A 100 2.66 16.04 10.80
C THR A 100 1.57 15.56 11.76
N GLU A 101 0.30 15.87 11.49
CA GLU A 101 -0.85 15.39 12.28
C GLU A 101 -1.03 13.87 12.21
N ASP A 102 -1.02 13.29 11.01
CA ASP A 102 -1.08 11.84 10.80
C ASP A 102 -0.17 11.45 9.63
N ALA A 103 1.01 10.94 9.96
CA ALA A 103 1.99 10.54 8.97
C ALA A 103 1.51 9.42 8.02
N LEU A 104 0.48 8.64 8.40
CA LEU A 104 -0.10 7.67 7.47
C LEU A 104 -0.69 8.33 6.22
N ARG A 105 -1.08 9.61 6.30
CA ARG A 105 -1.56 10.37 5.13
C ARG A 105 -0.53 10.42 4.01
N ILE A 106 0.75 10.32 4.32
CA ILE A 106 1.86 10.20 3.35
C ILE A 106 1.67 8.96 2.47
N LEU A 107 1.50 7.79 3.09
CA LEU A 107 1.29 6.54 2.35
C LEU A 107 -0.09 6.50 1.66
N ARG A 108 -1.09 7.13 2.30
CA ARG A 108 -2.43 7.29 1.71
C ARG A 108 -2.42 8.12 0.42
N ALA A 109 -1.58 9.16 0.31
CA ALA A 109 -1.45 9.97 -0.91
C ALA A 109 -1.04 9.10 -2.11
N VAL A 110 0.03 8.31 -1.94
CA VAL A 110 0.52 7.39 -2.99
C VAL A 110 -0.52 6.30 -3.29
N ARG A 111 -1.16 5.74 -2.26
CA ARG A 111 -2.21 4.74 -2.45
C ARG A 111 -3.42 5.30 -3.20
N PHE A 112 -3.88 6.54 -2.92
CA PHE A 112 -4.98 7.15 -3.67
C PHE A 112 -4.58 7.46 -5.11
N ALA A 113 -3.35 7.94 -5.34
CA ALA A 113 -2.81 8.11 -6.69
C ALA A 113 -2.88 6.78 -7.47
N ALA A 114 -2.43 5.69 -6.86
CA ALA A 114 -2.46 4.35 -7.45
C ALA A 114 -3.88 3.80 -7.68
N GLN A 115 -4.83 4.07 -6.80
CA GLN A 115 -6.19 3.57 -6.94
C GLN A 115 -7.01 4.33 -7.99
N LEU A 116 -6.78 5.62 -8.12
CA LEU A 116 -7.55 6.50 -8.98
C LEU A 116 -6.87 6.81 -10.32
N GLY A 117 -5.57 6.49 -10.45
CA GLY A 117 -4.76 6.89 -11.60
C GLY A 117 -4.56 8.42 -11.65
N PHE A 118 -4.40 9.06 -10.48
CA PHE A 118 -4.24 10.49 -10.32
C PHE A 118 -2.78 10.83 -10.03
N SER A 119 -2.33 12.01 -10.48
CA SER A 119 -1.03 12.55 -10.10
C SER A 119 -1.08 13.17 -8.70
N ILE A 120 0.04 13.17 -7.99
CA ILE A 120 0.15 13.88 -6.71
C ILE A 120 0.58 15.33 -7.00
N GLU A 121 -0.12 16.29 -6.43
CA GLU A 121 0.22 17.72 -6.54
C GLU A 121 1.62 17.99 -6.00
N GLU A 122 2.38 18.88 -6.65
CA GLU A 122 3.81 19.08 -6.42
C GLU A 122 4.14 19.42 -4.95
N ARG A 123 3.43 20.38 -4.33
CA ARG A 123 3.64 20.74 -2.92
C ARG A 123 3.32 19.58 -1.98
N THR A 124 2.30 18.79 -2.30
CA THR A 124 1.94 17.58 -1.56
C THR A 124 3.06 16.54 -1.69
N ARG A 125 3.62 16.37 -2.90
CA ARG A 125 4.72 15.44 -3.18
C ARG A 125 6.03 15.85 -2.48
N GLU A 126 6.35 17.15 -2.48
CA GLU A 126 7.50 17.70 -1.75
C GLU A 126 7.39 17.43 -0.24
N ALA A 127 6.20 17.67 0.34
CA ALA A 127 5.94 17.42 1.75
C ALA A 127 6.05 15.92 2.11
N ILE A 128 5.65 15.01 1.21
CA ILE A 128 5.89 13.57 1.38
C ILE A 128 7.40 13.33 1.54
N GLY A 129 8.23 13.84 0.63
CA GLY A 129 9.68 13.66 0.68
C GLY A 129 10.33 14.20 1.97
N ILE A 130 9.83 15.32 2.47
CA ILE A 130 10.33 15.95 3.71
C ILE A 130 9.96 15.12 4.94
N LEU A 131 8.74 14.57 4.98
CA LEU A 131 8.16 13.95 6.18
C LEU A 131 8.03 12.42 6.10
N ALA A 132 8.55 11.78 5.05
CA ALA A 132 8.50 10.32 4.90
C ALA A 132 9.05 9.58 6.13
N GLY A 133 10.09 10.13 6.78
CA GLY A 133 10.67 9.58 8.01
C GLY A 133 9.68 9.38 9.15
N ASN A 134 8.62 10.20 9.22
CA ASN A 134 7.61 10.08 10.28
C ASN A 134 6.78 8.79 10.19
N LEU A 135 6.86 8.06 9.07
CA LEU A 135 6.22 6.74 8.94
C LEU A 135 6.78 5.71 9.95
N GLU A 136 7.97 5.92 10.51
CA GLU A 136 8.52 5.06 11.56
C GLU A 136 7.67 5.02 12.83
N HIS A 137 6.86 6.08 13.07
CA HIS A 137 5.95 6.17 14.22
C HIS A 137 4.59 5.53 13.96
N ILE A 138 4.33 5.06 12.74
CA ILE A 138 3.05 4.45 12.37
C ILE A 138 3.09 2.93 12.63
N SER A 139 2.02 2.40 13.22
CA SER A 139 1.93 0.97 13.50
C SER A 139 1.99 0.12 12.22
N ALA A 140 2.65 -1.03 12.31
CA ALA A 140 2.86 -1.93 11.19
C ALA A 140 1.53 -2.37 10.53
N GLU A 141 0.47 -2.54 11.31
CA GLU A 141 -0.86 -2.92 10.82
C GLU A 141 -1.49 -1.84 9.94
N ARG A 142 -1.27 -0.55 10.29
CA ARG A 142 -1.75 0.57 9.48
C ARG A 142 -0.96 0.67 8.17
N ILE A 143 0.35 0.51 8.23
CA ILE A 143 1.23 0.48 7.04
C ILE A 143 0.83 -0.70 6.14
N GLN A 144 0.67 -1.90 6.71
CA GLN A 144 0.22 -3.10 5.99
C GLN A 144 -1.06 -2.84 5.20
N ALA A 145 -2.07 -2.25 5.86
CA ALA A 145 -3.38 -2.02 5.23
C ALA A 145 -3.28 -1.09 4.01
N GLU A 146 -2.47 -0.04 4.07
CA GLU A 146 -2.28 0.86 2.93
C GLU A 146 -1.36 0.24 1.86
N LEU A 147 -0.31 -0.49 2.25
CA LEU A 147 0.59 -1.20 1.35
C LEU A 147 -0.16 -2.23 0.49
N VAL A 148 -1.04 -3.03 1.11
CA VAL A 148 -1.87 -4.00 0.38
C VAL A 148 -2.76 -3.30 -0.65
N LYS A 149 -3.44 -2.20 -0.26
CA LYS A 149 -4.29 -1.44 -1.18
C LYS A 149 -3.50 -0.81 -2.34
N LEU A 150 -2.26 -0.38 -2.08
CA LEU A 150 -1.34 0.10 -3.11
C LEU A 150 -0.97 -1.04 -4.07
N ALA A 151 -0.54 -2.18 -3.54
CA ALA A 151 -0.11 -3.32 -4.34
C ALA A 151 -1.23 -3.87 -5.24
N VAL A 152 -2.47 -3.97 -4.73
CA VAL A 152 -3.63 -4.47 -5.52
C VAL A 152 -4.33 -3.41 -6.35
N SER A 153 -3.82 -2.18 -6.38
CA SER A 153 -4.40 -1.09 -7.17
C SER A 153 -4.27 -1.33 -8.68
N PRO A 154 -5.04 -0.58 -9.50
CA PRO A 154 -4.87 -0.57 -10.95
C PRO A 154 -3.50 -0.03 -11.40
N HIS A 155 -2.85 0.81 -10.56
CA HIS A 155 -1.59 1.49 -10.86
C HIS A 155 -0.51 1.17 -9.81
N PRO A 156 -0.06 -0.11 -9.70
CA PRO A 156 0.98 -0.48 -8.73
C PRO A 156 2.34 0.16 -9.05
N GLU A 157 2.53 0.74 -10.23
CA GLU A 157 3.71 1.54 -10.59
C GLU A 157 3.93 2.75 -9.68
N GLU A 158 2.95 3.17 -8.88
CA GLU A 158 3.13 4.20 -7.85
C GLU A 158 4.11 3.78 -6.74
N PHE A 159 4.57 2.54 -6.73
CA PHE A 159 5.76 2.15 -5.98
C PHE A 159 7.02 2.92 -6.41
N TYR A 160 7.10 3.39 -7.66
CA TYR A 160 8.16 4.34 -8.07
C TYR A 160 8.06 5.64 -7.29
N THR A 161 6.87 6.22 -7.17
CA THR A 161 6.64 7.43 -6.36
C THR A 161 6.99 7.19 -4.89
N ALA A 162 6.63 6.03 -4.33
CA ALA A 162 6.99 5.68 -2.95
C ALA A 162 8.51 5.59 -2.75
N CYS A 163 9.25 5.07 -3.72
CA CYS A 163 10.71 5.00 -3.70
C CYS A 163 11.34 6.39 -3.85
N GLU A 164 10.94 7.16 -4.86
CA GLU A 164 11.46 8.50 -5.15
C GLU A 164 11.24 9.49 -4.01
N THR A 165 10.14 9.35 -3.26
CA THR A 165 9.82 10.19 -2.10
C THR A 165 10.38 9.66 -0.77
N GLY A 166 11.10 8.52 -0.78
CA GLY A 166 11.73 7.95 0.40
C GLY A 166 10.79 7.19 1.35
N ILE A 167 9.54 6.95 0.95
CA ILE A 167 8.59 6.13 1.73
C ILE A 167 9.13 4.71 1.91
N THR A 168 9.59 4.07 0.82
CA THR A 168 10.11 2.69 0.85
C THR A 168 11.32 2.56 1.75
N ARG A 169 12.18 3.57 1.82
CA ARG A 169 13.35 3.61 2.71
C ARG A 169 12.98 3.39 4.17
N VAL A 170 11.78 3.79 4.57
CA VAL A 170 11.29 3.64 5.95
C VAL A 170 10.54 2.32 6.14
N ILE A 171 9.64 1.96 5.20
CA ILE A 171 8.73 0.82 5.39
C ILE A 171 9.26 -0.48 4.77
N LEU A 172 10.09 -0.39 3.72
CA LEU A 172 10.63 -1.50 2.92
C LEU A 172 12.06 -1.19 2.44
N PRO A 173 13.04 -0.97 3.33
CA PRO A 173 14.40 -0.57 2.93
C PRO A 173 15.08 -1.57 2.00
N GLU A 174 14.74 -2.86 2.10
CA GLU A 174 15.24 -3.92 1.23
C GLU A 174 14.83 -3.70 -0.24
N PHE A 175 13.70 -3.02 -0.46
CA PHE A 175 13.21 -2.69 -1.79
C PHE A 175 14.04 -1.59 -2.46
N ASP A 176 14.53 -0.61 -1.71
CA ASP A 176 15.43 0.43 -2.25
C ASP A 176 16.73 -0.18 -2.77
N GLU A 177 17.31 -1.15 -2.07
CA GLU A 177 18.50 -1.86 -2.52
C GLU A 177 18.23 -2.60 -3.85
N ALA A 178 17.05 -3.24 -3.96
CA ALA A 178 16.64 -3.88 -5.20
C ALA A 178 16.45 -2.87 -6.35
N MET A 179 15.94 -1.67 -6.08
CA MET A 179 15.76 -0.62 -7.08
C MET A 179 17.08 -0.15 -7.68
N GLU A 180 18.16 -0.14 -6.90
CA GLU A 180 19.50 0.27 -7.33
C GLU A 180 20.31 -0.89 -7.94
N THR A 181 19.88 -2.14 -7.76
CA THR A 181 20.63 -3.31 -8.21
C THR A 181 20.45 -3.57 -9.71
N PRO A 182 21.50 -3.41 -10.54
CA PRO A 182 21.44 -3.73 -11.95
C PRO A 182 21.40 -5.26 -12.17
N GLN A 183 20.90 -5.66 -13.34
CA GLN A 183 20.96 -7.03 -13.83
C GLN A 183 21.71 -7.03 -15.16
N ASN A 184 23.05 -7.09 -15.11
CA ASN A 184 23.91 -7.15 -16.29
C ASN A 184 23.83 -8.53 -16.93
N ASN A 185 22.68 -8.82 -17.53
CA ASN A 185 22.39 -10.09 -18.18
C ASN A 185 21.57 -9.81 -19.45
N PRO A 186 21.87 -10.45 -20.60
CA PRO A 186 21.16 -10.21 -21.87
C PRO A 186 19.64 -10.44 -21.81
N HIS A 187 19.15 -11.16 -20.80
CA HIS A 187 17.73 -11.46 -20.62
C HIS A 187 16.97 -10.42 -19.76
N HIS A 188 17.66 -9.44 -19.19
CA HIS A 188 17.06 -8.43 -18.30
C HIS A 188 17.34 -7.02 -18.81
N CYS A 189 16.28 -6.21 -18.91
CA CYS A 189 16.36 -4.80 -19.33
C CYS A 189 16.11 -3.83 -18.17
N TYR A 190 15.78 -4.33 -17.00
CA TYR A 190 15.44 -3.56 -15.81
C TYR A 190 16.39 -3.85 -14.65
N THR A 191 16.51 -2.94 -13.69
CA THR A 191 17.04 -3.25 -12.36
C THR A 191 16.12 -4.26 -11.66
N VAL A 192 16.58 -4.88 -10.57
CA VAL A 192 15.80 -5.87 -9.83
C VAL A 192 14.47 -5.27 -9.37
N GLY A 193 14.48 -4.12 -8.71
CA GLY A 193 13.26 -3.49 -8.21
C GLY A 193 12.31 -3.05 -9.33
N ARG A 194 12.81 -2.51 -10.44
CA ARG A 194 11.97 -2.20 -11.61
C ARG A 194 11.31 -3.44 -12.19
N HIS A 195 12.05 -4.56 -12.27
CA HIS A 195 11.49 -5.85 -12.69
C HIS A 195 10.34 -6.28 -11.78
N MET A 196 10.51 -6.14 -10.46
CA MET A 196 9.47 -6.48 -9.47
C MET A 196 8.20 -5.63 -9.66
N ILE A 197 8.32 -4.32 -9.88
CA ILE A 197 7.17 -3.44 -10.16
C ILE A 197 6.48 -3.83 -11.47
N GLU A 198 7.24 -4.04 -12.55
CA GLU A 198 6.68 -4.43 -13.84
C GLU A 198 6.00 -5.81 -13.77
N SER A 199 6.53 -6.74 -12.98
CA SER A 199 5.89 -8.03 -12.72
C SER A 199 4.57 -7.88 -11.98
N MET A 200 4.49 -6.97 -10.99
CA MET A 200 3.22 -6.65 -10.34
C MET A 200 2.17 -6.09 -11.32
N ARG A 201 2.55 -5.26 -12.26
CA ARG A 201 1.64 -4.69 -13.27
C ARG A 201 1.00 -5.74 -14.17
N GLN A 202 1.73 -6.82 -14.44
CA GLN A 202 1.31 -7.87 -15.38
C GLN A 202 0.45 -8.97 -14.74
N ILE A 203 0.41 -9.06 -13.41
CA ILE A 203 -0.34 -10.09 -12.71
C ILE A 203 -1.69 -9.56 -12.20
N GLU A 204 -2.65 -10.46 -12.00
CA GLU A 204 -3.94 -10.13 -11.42
C GLU A 204 -3.82 -9.37 -10.09
N PRO A 205 -4.78 -8.47 -9.78
CA PRO A 205 -4.78 -7.69 -8.53
C PRO A 205 -5.23 -8.52 -7.31
N ASP A 206 -4.68 -9.72 -7.17
CA ASP A 206 -4.82 -10.58 -6.00
C ASP A 206 -3.75 -10.23 -4.96
N LYS A 207 -4.14 -10.12 -3.69
CA LYS A 207 -3.24 -9.76 -2.58
C LYS A 207 -1.97 -10.63 -2.55
N VAL A 208 -2.14 -11.94 -2.64
CA VAL A 208 -1.03 -12.89 -2.50
C VAL A 208 -0.12 -12.85 -3.74
N LEU A 209 -0.69 -12.80 -4.93
CA LEU A 209 0.08 -12.73 -6.18
C LEU A 209 0.87 -11.41 -6.27
N ARG A 210 0.25 -10.28 -5.94
CA ARG A 210 0.92 -8.97 -5.94
C ARG A 210 2.04 -8.88 -4.92
N LEU A 211 1.85 -9.40 -3.70
CA LEU A 211 2.91 -9.49 -2.70
C LEU A 211 4.01 -10.46 -3.14
N THR A 212 3.66 -11.56 -3.79
CA THR A 212 4.66 -12.47 -4.35
C THR A 212 5.53 -11.74 -5.38
N MET A 213 4.93 -11.01 -6.32
CA MET A 213 5.69 -10.25 -7.33
C MET A 213 6.48 -9.09 -6.72
N LEU A 214 5.98 -8.46 -5.66
CA LEU A 214 6.72 -7.42 -4.93
C LEU A 214 8.01 -7.95 -4.28
N PHE A 215 8.05 -9.23 -3.91
CA PHE A 215 9.18 -9.79 -3.14
C PHE A 215 9.92 -10.95 -3.81
N HIS A 216 9.50 -11.44 -5.00
CA HIS A 216 10.09 -12.66 -5.58
C HIS A 216 11.59 -12.57 -5.82
N ASP A 217 12.08 -11.39 -6.11
CA ASP A 217 13.48 -11.11 -6.44
C ASP A 217 14.21 -10.26 -5.38
N ILE A 218 13.58 -9.98 -4.24
CA ILE A 218 14.12 -9.10 -3.20
C ILE A 218 15.47 -9.56 -2.63
N GLY A 219 15.79 -10.85 -2.76
CA GLY A 219 17.05 -11.43 -2.34
C GLY A 219 18.18 -11.36 -3.38
N LYS A 220 17.90 -10.94 -4.62
CA LYS A 220 18.93 -10.85 -5.67
C LYS A 220 20.10 -9.95 -5.29
N PRO A 221 19.92 -8.76 -4.67
CA PRO A 221 21.05 -7.95 -4.25
C PRO A 221 22.05 -8.69 -3.36
N VAL A 222 21.54 -9.50 -2.43
CA VAL A 222 22.34 -10.25 -1.44
C VAL A 222 23.21 -11.34 -2.07
N VAL A 223 22.71 -12.00 -3.11
CA VAL A 223 23.39 -13.16 -3.75
C VAL A 223 24.07 -12.81 -5.06
N ARG A 224 24.06 -11.53 -5.45
CA ARG A 224 24.65 -11.07 -6.73
C ARG A 224 26.13 -11.42 -6.78
N SER A 225 26.54 -12.06 -7.88
CA SER A 225 27.94 -12.28 -8.25
C SER A 225 28.13 -11.95 -9.72
N THR A 226 29.26 -11.35 -10.09
CA THR A 226 29.57 -11.02 -11.48
C THR A 226 30.63 -11.99 -11.98
N GLY A 227 30.35 -12.68 -13.09
CA GLY A 227 31.29 -13.57 -13.74
C GLY A 227 32.46 -12.83 -14.40
N GLU A 228 33.48 -13.58 -14.85
CA GLU A 228 34.62 -13.01 -15.59
C GLU A 228 34.21 -12.35 -16.92
N ASP A 229 33.07 -12.75 -17.46
CA ASP A 229 32.44 -12.20 -18.67
C ASP A 229 31.63 -10.92 -18.42
N GLY A 230 31.58 -10.43 -17.17
CA GLY A 230 30.81 -9.28 -16.76
C GLY A 230 29.32 -9.55 -16.61
N VAL A 231 28.86 -10.80 -16.71
CA VAL A 231 27.46 -11.18 -16.54
C VAL A 231 27.14 -11.39 -15.06
N ASP A 232 26.02 -10.83 -14.63
CA ASP A 232 25.53 -11.02 -13.24
C ASP A 232 24.76 -12.33 -13.08
N HIS A 233 25.06 -13.02 -11.99
CA HIS A 233 24.43 -14.27 -11.56
C HIS A 233 23.80 -14.09 -10.19
N PHE A 234 22.65 -14.74 -9.97
CA PHE A 234 21.83 -14.62 -8.77
C PHE A 234 21.47 -16.03 -8.21
N PHE A 235 22.48 -16.90 -8.06
CA PHE A 235 22.23 -18.28 -7.65
C PHE A 235 21.61 -18.36 -6.27
N GLY A 236 20.52 -19.12 -6.15
CA GLY A 236 19.80 -19.33 -4.89
C GLY A 236 18.96 -18.13 -4.43
N HIS A 237 18.76 -17.11 -5.27
CA HIS A 237 17.96 -15.93 -4.89
C HIS A 237 16.55 -16.29 -4.45
N ALA A 238 15.92 -17.31 -5.03
CA ALA A 238 14.54 -17.70 -4.68
C ALA A 238 14.39 -18.06 -3.19
N ASP A 239 15.32 -18.84 -2.64
CA ASP A 239 15.31 -19.22 -1.23
C ASP A 239 15.60 -18.01 -0.32
N VAL A 240 16.56 -17.16 -0.71
CA VAL A 240 16.89 -15.92 0.02
C VAL A 240 15.72 -14.94 -0.04
N SER A 241 15.11 -14.74 -1.21
CA SER A 241 13.93 -13.89 -1.38
C SER A 241 12.75 -14.38 -0.53
N ALA A 242 12.50 -15.68 -0.50
CA ALA A 242 11.45 -16.27 0.31
C ALA A 242 11.65 -15.99 1.80
N GLN A 243 12.89 -16.17 2.31
CA GLN A 243 13.23 -15.87 3.70
C GLN A 243 13.07 -14.36 4.00
N MET A 244 13.61 -13.48 3.15
CA MET A 244 13.47 -12.02 3.32
C MET A 244 12.00 -11.59 3.29
N ALA A 245 11.21 -12.13 2.36
CA ALA A 245 9.77 -11.86 2.28
C ALA A 245 9.04 -12.27 3.57
N CYS A 246 9.38 -13.44 4.15
CA CYS A 246 8.84 -13.87 5.43
C CYS A 246 9.15 -12.87 6.54
N ASP A 247 10.37 -12.37 6.61
CA ASP A 247 10.79 -11.45 7.67
C ASP A 247 10.12 -10.07 7.49
N ILE A 248 10.00 -9.59 6.26
CA ILE A 248 9.26 -8.36 5.93
C ILE A 248 7.77 -8.50 6.28
N LEU A 249 7.12 -9.59 5.85
CA LEU A 249 5.70 -9.82 6.11
C LEU A 249 5.41 -9.97 7.61
N LYS A 250 6.29 -10.62 8.39
CA LYS A 250 6.19 -10.69 9.86
C LYS A 250 6.33 -9.30 10.49
N ARG A 251 7.34 -8.52 10.06
CA ARG A 251 7.56 -7.14 10.51
C ARG A 251 6.31 -6.28 10.28
N LEU A 252 5.67 -6.44 9.13
CA LEU A 252 4.44 -5.75 8.75
C LEU A 252 3.15 -6.40 9.28
N LYS A 253 3.26 -7.43 10.16
CA LYS A 253 2.12 -8.06 10.84
C LYS A 253 1.11 -8.73 9.91
N PHE A 254 1.55 -9.30 8.81
CA PHE A 254 0.68 -10.14 7.97
C PHE A 254 0.28 -11.43 8.68
N ASP A 255 -0.87 -11.97 8.29
CA ASP A 255 -1.36 -13.26 8.77
C ASP A 255 -0.51 -14.42 8.26
N ASN A 256 -0.47 -15.53 9.02
CA ASN A 256 0.35 -16.68 8.71
C ASN A 256 -0.04 -17.36 7.39
N GLU A 257 -1.30 -17.33 7.00
CA GLU A 257 -1.77 -17.91 5.73
C GLU A 257 -1.18 -17.17 4.54
N THR A 258 -1.27 -15.83 4.56
CA THR A 258 -0.64 -14.95 3.55
C THR A 258 0.87 -15.20 3.49
N LEU A 259 1.54 -15.20 4.64
CA LEU A 259 2.99 -15.39 4.76
C LEU A 259 3.43 -16.73 4.14
N ASN A 260 2.85 -17.84 4.59
CA ASN A 260 3.21 -19.18 4.12
C ASN A 260 2.94 -19.38 2.63
N THR A 261 1.88 -18.72 2.11
CA THR A 261 1.53 -18.83 0.70
C THR A 261 2.51 -18.03 -0.16
N VAL A 262 2.84 -16.80 0.22
CA VAL A 262 3.82 -15.95 -0.49
C VAL A 262 5.20 -16.59 -0.47
N GLU A 263 5.68 -17.08 0.70
CA GLU A 263 6.94 -17.82 0.83
C GLU A 263 7.02 -18.95 -0.19
N LYS A 264 6.00 -19.77 -0.22
CA LYS A 264 5.94 -20.93 -1.11
C LYS A 264 5.93 -20.54 -2.58
N LEU A 265 5.19 -19.51 -2.96
CA LEU A 265 5.16 -19.03 -4.34
C LEU A 265 6.53 -18.46 -4.74
N ILE A 266 7.20 -17.70 -3.87
CA ILE A 266 8.55 -17.17 -4.11
C ILE A 266 9.56 -18.31 -4.25
N THR A 267 9.54 -19.29 -3.35
CA THR A 267 10.48 -20.45 -3.41
C THR A 267 10.42 -21.17 -4.75
N TYR A 268 9.27 -21.19 -5.40
CA TYR A 268 9.08 -21.95 -6.64
C TYR A 268 8.88 -21.08 -7.90
N HIS A 269 9.00 -19.75 -7.83
CA HIS A 269 8.69 -18.87 -8.97
C HIS A 269 9.57 -19.12 -10.22
N ASP A 270 10.83 -19.50 -10.02
CA ASP A 270 11.79 -19.83 -11.10
C ASP A 270 11.76 -21.30 -11.52
N PHE A 271 11.03 -22.15 -10.77
CA PHE A 271 11.05 -23.56 -11.07
C PHE A 271 10.18 -23.88 -12.29
N ARG A 272 10.80 -24.49 -13.30
CA ARG A 272 10.13 -24.97 -14.51
C ARG A 272 10.22 -26.50 -14.57
N PRO A 273 9.12 -27.23 -14.27
CA PRO A 273 9.13 -28.68 -14.36
C PRO A 273 9.34 -29.13 -15.81
N HIS A 274 10.12 -30.18 -16.01
CA HIS A 274 10.17 -30.81 -17.33
C HIS A 274 8.76 -31.24 -17.79
N PRO A 275 8.42 -31.14 -19.08
CA PRO A 275 7.08 -31.44 -19.61
C PRO A 275 6.83 -32.96 -19.68
N ASN A 276 6.90 -33.65 -18.56
CA ASN A 276 6.54 -35.05 -18.40
C ASN A 276 5.76 -35.26 -17.10
N GLU A 277 4.89 -36.26 -17.11
CA GLU A 277 3.98 -36.55 -15.99
C GLU A 277 4.69 -36.70 -14.64
N ARG A 278 5.85 -37.33 -14.60
CA ARG A 278 6.59 -37.58 -13.37
C ARG A 278 7.10 -36.27 -12.75
N SER A 279 7.64 -35.36 -13.57
CA SER A 279 8.15 -34.07 -13.11
C SER A 279 7.02 -33.18 -12.65
N VAL A 280 5.95 -33.06 -13.45
CA VAL A 280 4.77 -32.27 -13.12
C VAL A 280 4.09 -32.80 -11.85
N ARG A 281 3.90 -34.12 -11.74
CA ARG A 281 3.30 -34.73 -10.53
C ARG A 281 4.15 -34.50 -9.26
N ARG A 282 5.48 -34.59 -9.39
CA ARG A 282 6.42 -34.30 -8.29
C ARG A 282 6.33 -32.84 -7.87
N PHE A 283 6.24 -31.91 -8.82
CA PHE A 283 6.10 -30.47 -8.55
C PHE A 283 4.73 -30.16 -7.94
N LEU A 284 3.66 -30.72 -8.48
CA LEU A 284 2.30 -30.60 -7.94
C LEU A 284 2.23 -31.04 -6.47
N ASN A 285 2.93 -32.13 -6.11
CA ASN A 285 2.97 -32.60 -4.72
C ASN A 285 3.75 -31.67 -3.79
N LYS A 286 4.75 -30.95 -4.30
CA LYS A 286 5.51 -29.95 -3.52
C LYS A 286 4.73 -28.66 -3.31
N VAL A 287 4.15 -28.13 -4.37
CA VAL A 287 3.45 -26.84 -4.34
C VAL A 287 2.03 -26.99 -3.79
N GLY A 288 1.36 -28.09 -4.06
CA GLY A 288 -0.05 -28.33 -3.76
C GLY A 288 -0.94 -27.98 -4.96
N LYS A 289 -2.10 -28.64 -5.02
CA LYS A 289 -3.02 -28.53 -6.17
C LYS A 289 -3.56 -27.10 -6.34
N ASP A 290 -3.82 -26.42 -5.23
CA ASP A 290 -4.45 -25.08 -5.23
C ASP A 290 -3.47 -23.98 -5.64
N LEU A 291 -2.18 -24.12 -5.31
CA LEU A 291 -1.14 -23.14 -5.65
C LEU A 291 -0.46 -23.42 -6.98
N PHE A 292 -0.54 -24.64 -7.50
CA PHE A 292 0.12 -24.98 -8.76
C PHE A 292 -0.24 -24.06 -9.93
N PRO A 293 -1.52 -23.68 -10.17
CA PRO A 293 -1.86 -22.74 -11.23
C PRO A 293 -1.28 -21.33 -11.02
N ARG A 294 -0.98 -20.95 -9.77
CA ARG A 294 -0.45 -19.63 -9.42
C ARG A 294 1.07 -19.52 -9.61
N VAL A 295 1.78 -20.66 -9.62
CA VAL A 295 3.24 -20.72 -9.86
C VAL A 295 3.55 -20.84 -11.34
N MET A 296 2.65 -21.44 -12.13
CA MET A 296 2.79 -21.65 -13.59
C MET A 296 2.41 -20.43 -14.40
#